data_2256dd401abb3092863700ca0846744a
#
_entry.id   2256dd401abb3092863700ca0846744a
#
_cell.length_a   1.000
_cell.length_b   1.000
_cell.length_c   1.000
_cell.angle_alpha   90.00
_cell.angle_beta   90.00
_cell.angle_gamma   90.00
#
_symmetry.space_group_name_H-M   'P 1'
#
loop_
_entity.id
_entity.type
_entity.pdbx_description
1 polymer ?
#
loop_
_entity_poly.entity_id
_entity_poly.type
_entity_poly.pdbx_seq_one_letter_code
_entity_poly.pdbx_strand_id
1 'polypeptide(L)'
;MLSKTSSVKIKKSRKKKDDGNIPKKLIYEVALELMSRAAIGIPGDFKTAIKNMCGLEKSPLSKFVLKEIQKNYEIAENEQRPMCGDTGLPRWYVKMGNECRMVGGFVELELSLIHI
;
A
#
# COMPACT_ATOMS: atom_id res chain seq x y z
N MET A 1 2.94 -22.35 -12.86
CA MET A 1 1.78 -21.51 -13.19
C MET A 1 2.09 -20.08 -12.78
N LEU A 2 2.22 -19.20 -13.77
CA LEU A 2 2.65 -17.81 -13.58
C LEU A 2 1.49 -16.98 -13.04
N SER A 3 1.67 -16.34 -11.88
CA SER A 3 0.70 -15.44 -11.29
C SER A 3 0.55 -14.19 -12.16
N LYS A 4 -0.67 -13.94 -12.62
CA LYS A 4 -1.02 -12.72 -13.35
C LYS A 4 -0.97 -11.54 -12.39
N THR A 5 0.10 -10.76 -12.48
CA THR A 5 0.17 -9.42 -11.92
C THR A 5 -0.92 -8.57 -12.60
N SER A 6 -1.95 -8.20 -11.85
CA SER A 6 -3.01 -7.30 -12.33
C SER A 6 -2.43 -5.91 -12.49
N SER A 7 -1.94 -5.62 -13.70
CA SER A 7 -1.58 -4.25 -14.08
C SER A 7 -2.86 -3.44 -14.20
N VAL A 8 -3.12 -2.56 -13.25
CA VAL A 8 -4.19 -1.57 -13.35
C VAL A 8 -3.87 -0.66 -14.54
N LYS A 9 -4.53 -0.88 -15.67
CA LYS A 9 -4.46 0.00 -16.84
C LYS A 9 -5.20 1.29 -16.51
N ILE A 10 -4.46 2.33 -16.13
CA ILE A 10 -4.99 3.69 -16.06
C ILE A 10 -5.34 4.10 -17.48
N LYS A 11 -6.64 4.18 -17.81
CA LYS A 11 -7.10 4.71 -19.09
C LYS A 11 -6.64 6.15 -19.20
N LYS A 12 -5.73 6.43 -20.15
CA LYS A 12 -5.37 7.81 -20.53
C LYS A 12 -6.62 8.53 -21.03
N SER A 13 -7.26 9.27 -20.15
CA SER A 13 -8.30 10.24 -20.51
C SER A 13 -7.66 11.37 -21.31
N ARG A 14 -8.38 11.84 -22.34
CA ARG A 14 -7.97 12.92 -23.26
C ARG A 14 -7.48 14.13 -22.47
N LYS A 15 -6.34 14.70 -22.89
CA LYS A 15 -5.72 15.91 -22.34
C LYS A 15 -6.71 17.08 -22.31
N LYS A 16 -7.46 17.25 -21.24
CA LYS A 16 -7.86 18.56 -20.75
C LYS A 16 -6.55 19.25 -20.34
N LYS A 17 -6.38 20.52 -20.72
CA LYS A 17 -5.22 21.32 -20.30
C LYS A 17 -5.09 21.12 -18.80
N ASP A 18 -4.01 20.45 -18.38
CA ASP A 18 -3.77 20.15 -16.97
C ASP A 18 -3.49 21.50 -16.31
N ASP A 19 -4.42 21.97 -15.51
CA ASP A 19 -4.32 23.25 -14.78
C ASP A 19 -3.50 23.12 -13.50
N GLY A 20 -2.87 21.97 -13.31
CA GLY A 20 -2.08 21.64 -12.10
C GLY A 20 -2.93 21.43 -10.85
N ASN A 21 -4.25 21.48 -10.95
CA ASN A 21 -5.13 21.30 -9.81
C ASN A 21 -5.43 19.82 -9.54
N ILE A 22 -5.17 19.38 -8.32
CA ILE A 22 -5.48 18.04 -7.85
C ILE A 22 -6.82 18.08 -7.10
N PRO A 23 -7.86 17.39 -7.61
CA PRO A 23 -9.16 17.38 -6.94
C PRO A 23 -9.10 16.53 -5.66
N LYS A 24 -9.80 16.96 -4.61
CA LYS A 24 -9.94 16.26 -3.33
C LYS A 24 -10.34 14.78 -3.50
N LYS A 25 -11.27 14.49 -4.41
CA LYS A 25 -11.73 13.13 -4.68
C LYS A 25 -10.58 12.20 -5.09
N LEU A 26 -9.65 12.68 -5.93
CA LEU A 26 -8.50 11.89 -6.35
C LEU A 26 -7.56 11.58 -5.18
N ILE A 27 -7.34 12.56 -4.29
CA ILE A 27 -6.52 12.37 -3.09
C ILE A 27 -7.13 11.28 -2.21
N TYR A 28 -8.43 11.36 -1.95
CA TYR A 28 -9.16 10.36 -1.16
C TYR A 28 -9.06 8.96 -1.77
N GLU A 29 -9.34 8.82 -3.07
CA GLU A 29 -9.29 7.54 -3.77
C GLU A 29 -7.90 6.90 -3.73
N VAL A 30 -6.86 7.70 -3.97
CA VAL A 30 -5.46 7.23 -3.92
C VAL A 30 -5.06 6.85 -2.50
N ALA A 31 -5.43 7.65 -1.50
CA ALA A 31 -5.12 7.37 -0.11
C ALA A 31 -5.82 6.09 0.38
N LEU A 32 -7.09 5.91 0.05
CA LEU A 32 -7.84 4.69 0.37
C LEU A 32 -7.18 3.44 -0.24
N GLU A 33 -6.79 3.52 -1.51
CA GLU A 33 -6.11 2.42 -2.19
C GLU A 33 -4.75 2.11 -1.56
N LEU A 34 -3.96 3.13 -1.21
CA LEU A 34 -2.67 2.95 -0.56
C LEU A 34 -2.80 2.31 0.83
N MET A 35 -3.78 2.75 1.62
CA MET A 35 -4.05 2.14 2.93
C MET A 35 -4.48 0.68 2.80
N SER A 36 -5.39 0.39 1.86
CA SER A 36 -5.84 -0.98 1.60
C SER A 36 -4.68 -1.88 1.22
N ARG A 37 -3.80 -1.44 0.32
CA ARG A 37 -2.60 -2.19 -0.06
C ARG A 37 -1.63 -2.38 1.09
N ALA A 38 -1.42 -1.35 1.91
CA ALA A 38 -0.52 -1.42 3.06
C ALA A 38 -1.03 -2.36 4.15
N ALA A 39 -2.35 -2.49 4.31
CA ALA A 39 -2.95 -3.39 5.29
C ALA A 39 -2.89 -4.87 4.86
N ILE A 40 -2.96 -5.16 3.55
CA ILE A 40 -3.10 -6.51 3.01
C ILE A 40 -1.76 -7.11 2.60
N GLY A 41 -0.86 -6.31 2.03
CA GLY A 41 0.36 -6.79 1.41
C GLY A 41 1.64 -6.26 2.03
N ILE A 42 2.71 -7.03 1.92
CA ILE A 42 4.07 -6.59 2.27
C ILE A 42 4.92 -6.43 1.02
N PRO A 43 5.91 -5.52 1.03
CA PRO A 43 6.83 -5.33 -0.09
C PRO A 43 7.59 -6.60 -0.47
N GLY A 44 7.95 -6.74 -1.74
CA GLY A 44 8.60 -7.94 -2.27
C GLY A 44 10.00 -8.21 -1.69
N ASP A 45 10.73 -7.16 -1.32
CA ASP A 45 12.01 -7.26 -0.63
C ASP A 45 11.87 -7.88 0.75
N PHE A 46 10.83 -7.52 1.53
CA PHE A 46 10.50 -8.16 2.80
C PHE A 46 10.17 -9.64 2.64
N LYS A 47 9.37 -10.01 1.63
CA LYS A 47 9.06 -11.42 1.35
C LYS A 47 10.33 -12.21 1.07
N THR A 48 11.22 -11.63 0.26
CA THR A 48 12.51 -12.24 -0.06
C THR A 48 13.38 -12.39 1.17
N ALA A 49 13.45 -11.37 2.02
CA ALA A 49 14.21 -11.40 3.28
C ALA A 49 13.70 -12.49 4.23
N ILE A 50 12.39 -12.57 4.45
CA ILE A 50 11.77 -13.59 5.32
C ILE A 50 12.05 -14.99 4.78
N LYS A 51 11.94 -15.21 3.47
CA LYS A 51 12.23 -16.49 2.83
C LYS A 51 13.70 -16.90 3.03
N ASN A 52 14.61 -15.97 2.85
CA ASN A 52 16.05 -16.21 3.05
C ASN A 52 16.35 -16.52 4.51
N MET A 53 15.77 -15.76 5.45
CA MET A 53 15.92 -16.01 6.89
C MET A 53 15.40 -17.40 7.26
N CYS A 54 14.26 -17.82 6.73
CA CYS A 54 13.72 -19.16 6.99
C CYS A 54 14.65 -20.27 6.50
N GLY A 55 15.41 -20.04 5.43
CA GLY A 55 16.44 -20.97 4.93
C GLY A 55 17.70 -21.03 5.80
N LEU A 56 18.10 -19.91 6.39
CA LEU A 56 19.30 -19.78 7.20
C LEU A 56 19.11 -20.13 8.67
N GLU A 57 17.88 -20.01 9.18
CA GLU A 57 17.53 -20.22 10.59
C GLU A 57 17.78 -21.68 10.99
N LYS A 58 18.41 -21.85 12.17
CA LYS A 58 18.74 -23.18 12.72
C LYS A 58 17.82 -23.60 13.85
N SER A 59 17.28 -22.63 14.61
CA SER A 59 16.36 -22.90 15.69
C SER A 59 15.01 -23.40 15.17
N PRO A 60 14.53 -24.57 15.62
CA PRO A 60 13.23 -25.09 15.20
C PRO A 60 12.07 -24.14 15.50
N LEU A 61 12.11 -23.47 16.67
CA LEU A 61 11.09 -22.53 17.10
C LEU A 61 11.07 -21.28 16.20
N SER A 62 12.23 -20.67 15.98
CA SER A 62 12.32 -19.49 15.10
C SER A 62 11.91 -19.82 13.67
N LYS A 63 12.29 -20.98 13.17
CA LYS A 63 11.89 -21.46 11.84
C LYS A 63 10.38 -21.67 11.72
N PHE A 64 9.75 -22.17 12.77
CA PHE A 64 8.29 -22.29 12.84
C PHE A 64 7.64 -20.89 12.75
N VAL A 65 8.09 -19.93 13.57
CA VAL A 65 7.57 -18.57 13.56
C VAL A 65 7.71 -17.92 12.19
N LEU A 66 8.86 -18.03 11.52
CA LEU A 66 9.07 -17.48 10.18
C LEU A 66 8.12 -18.09 9.15
N LYS A 67 7.83 -19.39 9.23
CA LYS A 67 6.86 -20.07 8.37
C LYS A 67 5.43 -19.57 8.62
N GLU A 68 5.04 -19.35 9.87
CA GLU A 68 3.71 -18.79 10.18
C GLU A 68 3.58 -17.35 9.68
N ILE A 69 4.63 -16.54 9.73
CA ILE A 69 4.66 -15.21 9.11
C ILE A 69 4.45 -15.31 7.59
N GLN A 70 5.14 -16.25 6.92
CA GLN A 70 4.95 -16.48 5.48
C GLN A 70 3.51 -16.85 5.16
N LYS A 71 2.95 -17.81 5.89
CA LYS A 71 1.57 -18.24 5.72
C LYS A 71 0.57 -17.09 5.95
N ASN A 72 0.83 -16.25 6.95
CA ASN A 72 -0.04 -15.12 7.27
C ASN A 72 -0.15 -14.13 6.11
N TYR A 73 0.97 -13.68 5.52
CA TYR A 73 0.89 -12.73 4.41
C TYR A 73 0.33 -13.39 3.13
N GLU A 74 0.54 -14.68 2.91
CA GLU A 74 -0.08 -15.42 1.79
C GLU A 74 -1.62 -15.48 1.94
N ILE A 75 -2.12 -15.73 3.15
CA ILE A 75 -3.55 -15.71 3.45
C ILE A 75 -4.12 -14.30 3.25
N ALA A 76 -3.44 -13.28 3.82
CA ALA A 76 -3.87 -11.89 3.72
C ALA A 76 -4.04 -11.44 2.26
N GLU A 77 -3.06 -11.76 1.41
CA GLU A 77 -3.10 -11.42 -0.02
C GLU A 77 -4.14 -12.21 -0.81
N ASN A 78 -4.28 -13.50 -0.54
CA ASN A 78 -5.23 -14.36 -1.25
C ASN A 78 -6.69 -14.05 -0.88
N GLU A 79 -6.95 -13.79 0.39
CA GLU A 79 -8.29 -13.51 0.91
C GLU A 79 -8.63 -12.03 0.96
N GLN A 80 -7.69 -11.14 0.58
CA GLN A 80 -7.84 -9.68 0.63
C GLN A 80 -8.24 -9.19 2.03
N ARG A 81 -7.55 -9.70 3.05
CA ARG A 81 -7.78 -9.40 4.47
C ARG A 81 -6.56 -8.72 5.08
N PRO A 82 -6.74 -7.86 6.10
CA PRO A 82 -5.61 -7.30 6.84
C PRO A 82 -4.72 -8.40 7.45
N MET A 83 -3.40 -8.19 7.40
CA MET A 83 -2.42 -9.13 7.96
C MET A 83 -2.48 -9.26 9.47
N CYS A 84 -2.93 -8.23 10.18
CA CYS A 84 -3.09 -8.23 11.64
C CYS A 84 -4.27 -7.36 12.05
N GLY A 85 -4.72 -7.53 13.31
CA GLY A 85 -5.78 -6.72 13.91
C GLY A 85 -5.28 -5.43 14.55
N ASP A 86 -3.98 -5.15 14.50
CA ASP A 86 -3.40 -3.93 15.05
C ASP A 86 -3.51 -2.79 14.04
N THR A 87 -4.23 -1.73 14.42
CA THR A 87 -4.54 -0.62 13.50
C THR A 87 -3.34 0.29 13.24
N GLY A 88 -2.38 0.39 14.15
CA GLY A 88 -1.21 1.25 14.02
C GLY A 88 -1.56 2.73 13.81
N LEU A 89 -0.56 3.50 13.35
CA LEU A 89 -0.71 4.90 12.98
C LEU A 89 -0.35 5.09 11.51
N PRO A 90 -1.26 5.59 10.66
CA PRO A 90 -0.96 5.87 9.28
C PRO A 90 0.07 7.00 9.17
N ARG A 91 1.09 6.82 8.34
CA ARG A 91 2.10 7.83 8.05
C ARG A 91 2.16 8.07 6.55
N TRP A 92 1.96 9.31 6.15
CA TRP A 92 1.91 9.73 4.77
C TRP A 92 3.15 10.51 4.36
N TYR A 93 3.76 10.13 3.26
CA TYR A 93 4.87 10.85 2.64
C TYR A 93 4.38 11.42 1.32
N VAL A 94 4.22 12.73 1.27
CA VAL A 94 3.70 13.43 0.09
C VAL A 94 4.80 14.25 -0.57
N LYS A 95 5.08 13.99 -1.86
CA LYS A 95 6.00 14.78 -2.67
C LYS A 95 5.21 15.54 -3.72
N MET A 96 5.31 16.86 -3.70
CA MET A 96 4.59 17.75 -4.63
C MET A 96 5.57 18.51 -5.52
N GLY A 97 5.20 18.71 -6.79
CA GLY A 97 5.88 19.64 -7.69
C GLY A 97 5.46 21.09 -7.42
N ASN A 98 6.31 22.05 -7.79
CA ASN A 98 6.07 23.47 -7.55
C ASN A 98 4.82 24.03 -8.25
N GLU A 99 4.46 23.46 -9.39
CA GLU A 99 3.27 23.84 -10.19
C GLU A 99 1.98 23.15 -9.74
N CYS A 100 2.09 22.24 -8.76
CA CYS A 100 0.97 21.43 -8.30
C CYS A 100 0.15 22.20 -7.26
N ARG A 101 -1.17 22.20 -7.43
CA ARG A 101 -2.11 22.84 -6.49
C ARG A 101 -3.16 21.84 -6.06
N MET A 102 -3.43 21.79 -4.77
CA MET A 102 -4.55 21.04 -4.21
C MET A 102 -5.74 21.96 -4.02
N VAL A 103 -6.91 21.54 -4.48
CA VAL A 103 -8.16 22.26 -4.21
C VAL A 103 -8.46 22.20 -2.73
N GLY A 104 -8.52 23.36 -2.06
CA GLY A 104 -8.69 23.46 -0.61
C GLY A 104 -7.39 23.48 0.21
N GLY A 105 -6.22 23.35 -0.44
CA GLY A 105 -4.90 23.46 0.21
C GLY A 105 -4.57 22.28 1.13
N PHE A 106 -3.59 22.48 2.01
CA PHE A 106 -3.10 21.44 2.92
C PHE A 106 -4.14 21.00 3.99
N VAL A 107 -5.01 21.90 4.41
CA VAL A 107 -6.08 21.56 5.38
C VAL A 107 -7.02 20.52 4.81
N GLU A 108 -7.43 20.69 3.55
CA GLU A 108 -8.30 19.71 2.88
C GLU A 108 -7.59 18.38 2.60
N LEU A 109 -6.28 18.41 2.36
CA LEU A 109 -5.46 17.20 2.27
C LEU A 109 -5.50 16.43 3.59
N GLU A 110 -5.21 17.11 4.70
CA GLU A 110 -5.20 16.52 6.04
C GLU A 110 -6.56 15.93 6.39
N LEU A 111 -7.64 16.68 6.21
CA LEU A 111 -9.01 16.21 6.46
C LEU A 111 -9.37 15.00 5.57
N SER A 112 -8.93 14.99 4.32
CA SER A 112 -9.16 13.85 3.42
C SER A 112 -8.44 12.57 3.88
N LEU A 113 -7.27 12.70 4.49
CA LEU A 113 -6.49 11.57 5.00
C LEU A 113 -6.98 11.07 6.37
N ILE A 114 -7.52 11.96 7.21
CA ILE A 114 -8.06 11.60 8.53
C ILE A 114 -9.41 10.86 8.40
N HIS A 115 -10.23 11.24 7.43
CA HIS A 115 -11.58 10.68 7.25
C HIS A 115 -11.65 9.45 6.34
N ILE A 116 -10.51 8.85 6.03
CA ILE A 116 -10.46 7.56 5.37
C ILE A 116 -10.69 6.44 6.40
#